data_778ce4019e56251be8847004cbff2125
#
_entry.id   778ce4019e56251be8847004cbff2125
#
_cell.length_a   1.000
_cell.length_b   1.000
_cell.length_c   1.000
_cell.angle_alpha   90.00
_cell.angle_beta   90.00
_cell.angle_gamma   90.00
#
_symmetry.space_group_name_H-M   'P 1'
#
loop_
_entity.id
_entity.type
_entity.pdbx_description
1 polymer ?
#
loop_
_entity_poly.entity_id
_entity_poly.type
_entity_poly.pdbx_seq_one_letter_code
_entity_poly.pdbx_strand_id
1 'polypeptide(L)'
;MSLKTGFATVLKAMRVSRGLTHKHMAEASSRGYMSKLEQGRSSPTVDKLTVISEALGLSPLTLFTLTLSLERGEPIDTLLQRLKADIADLDANDALKALGISSRPAVCATRAAQPRRRTQAYPSPQTELHFAE
;
A
#
# COMPACT_ATOMS: atom_id res chain seq x y z
N MET A 1 -22.29 -0.54 -12.15
CA MET A 1 -20.93 -0.79 -12.69
C MET A 1 -20.43 -2.10 -12.13
N SER A 2 -19.76 -2.87 -12.91
CA SER A 2 -19.25 -4.14 -12.41
C SER A 2 -17.84 -3.93 -11.84
N LEU A 3 -17.42 -4.82 -10.96
CA LEU A 3 -16.08 -4.77 -10.40
C LEU A 3 -15.00 -4.75 -11.49
N LYS A 4 -15.24 -5.48 -12.57
CA LYS A 4 -14.34 -5.53 -13.69
C LYS A 4 -14.21 -4.17 -14.37
N THR A 5 -15.33 -3.50 -14.56
CA THR A 5 -15.35 -2.16 -15.17
C THR A 5 -14.74 -1.13 -14.24
N GLY A 6 -15.04 -1.24 -12.94
CA GLY A 6 -14.43 -0.35 -11.94
C GLY A 6 -12.92 -0.50 -11.93
N PHE A 7 -12.43 -1.73 -11.95
CA PHE A 7 -11.00 -1.98 -12.00
C PHE A 7 -10.36 -1.41 -13.26
N ALA A 8 -11.02 -1.59 -14.41
CA ALA A 8 -10.50 -1.07 -15.68
C ALA A 8 -10.34 0.45 -15.62
N THR A 9 -11.33 1.13 -15.07
CA THR A 9 -11.31 2.59 -14.96
C THR A 9 -10.19 3.06 -14.03
N VAL A 10 -10.06 2.43 -12.86
CA VAL A 10 -9.03 2.79 -11.89
C VAL A 10 -7.63 2.50 -12.46
N LEU A 11 -7.46 1.34 -13.07
CA LEU A 11 -6.18 0.96 -13.64
C LEU A 11 -5.71 1.98 -14.68
N LYS A 12 -6.58 2.33 -15.59
CA LYS A 12 -6.25 3.30 -16.62
C LYS A 12 -5.94 4.68 -16.02
N ALA A 13 -6.77 5.12 -15.08
CA ALA A 13 -6.57 6.41 -14.43
C ALA A 13 -5.24 6.47 -13.68
N MET A 14 -4.91 5.41 -12.95
CA MET A 14 -3.66 5.38 -12.21
C MET A 14 -2.45 5.31 -13.14
N ARG A 15 -2.55 4.52 -14.20
CA ARG A 15 -1.46 4.43 -15.18
C ARG A 15 -1.21 5.78 -15.83
N VAL A 16 -2.26 6.45 -16.27
CA VAL A 16 -2.14 7.76 -16.92
C VAL A 16 -1.61 8.80 -15.95
N SER A 17 -2.12 8.82 -14.72
CA SER A 17 -1.67 9.79 -13.72
C SER A 17 -0.19 9.62 -13.36
N ARG A 18 0.34 8.43 -13.55
CA ARG A 18 1.77 8.14 -13.29
C ARG A 18 2.61 8.29 -14.55
N GLY A 19 2.00 8.67 -15.65
CA GLY A 19 2.73 8.85 -16.91
C GLY A 19 3.27 7.55 -17.49
N LEU A 20 2.65 6.42 -17.16
CA LEU A 20 3.10 5.12 -17.62
C LEU A 20 2.37 4.70 -18.88
N THR A 21 3.10 4.08 -19.80
CA THR A 21 2.52 3.50 -21.00
C THR A 21 2.31 2.02 -20.78
N HIS A 22 1.57 1.36 -21.67
CA HIS A 22 1.43 -0.09 -21.62
C HIS A 22 2.78 -0.78 -21.71
N LYS A 23 3.73 -0.15 -22.39
CA LYS A 23 5.08 -0.69 -22.52
C LYS A 23 5.79 -0.72 -21.16
N HIS A 24 5.62 0.36 -20.38
CA HIS A 24 6.20 0.41 -19.04
C HIS A 24 5.61 -0.66 -18.11
N MET A 25 4.38 -1.06 -18.38
CA MET A 25 3.70 -2.07 -17.59
C MET A 25 3.99 -3.49 -18.10
N ALA A 26 4.79 -3.61 -19.15
CA ALA A 26 5.02 -4.91 -19.79
C ALA A 26 5.73 -5.91 -18.88
N GLU A 27 6.50 -5.42 -17.92
CA GLU A 27 7.17 -6.32 -16.99
C GLU A 27 6.18 -6.91 -16.00
N ALA A 28 5.09 -6.20 -15.72
CA ALA A 28 4.06 -6.67 -14.81
C ALA A 28 3.10 -7.59 -15.54
N SER A 29 2.89 -7.33 -16.84
CA SER A 29 1.94 -8.12 -17.61
C SER A 29 2.11 -7.81 -19.10
N SER A 30 1.71 -8.75 -19.96
CA SER A 30 1.81 -8.51 -21.40
C SER A 30 0.96 -7.32 -21.81
N ARG A 31 1.39 -6.65 -22.89
CA ARG A 31 0.67 -5.50 -23.43
C ARG A 31 -0.78 -5.85 -23.78
N GLY A 32 -1.00 -7.00 -24.38
CA GLY A 32 -2.33 -7.44 -24.76
C GLY A 32 -3.22 -7.68 -23.55
N TYR A 33 -2.65 -8.23 -22.48
CA TYR A 33 -3.40 -8.46 -21.24
C TYR A 33 -3.76 -7.14 -20.56
N MET A 34 -2.82 -6.21 -20.49
CA MET A 34 -3.08 -4.87 -19.94
C MET A 34 -4.21 -4.18 -20.69
N SER A 35 -4.21 -4.29 -22.02
CA SER A 35 -5.27 -3.71 -22.85
C SER A 35 -6.62 -4.33 -22.51
N LYS A 36 -6.67 -5.64 -22.34
CA LYS A 36 -7.92 -6.34 -21.99
C LYS A 36 -8.42 -5.90 -20.61
N LEU A 37 -7.51 -5.72 -19.67
CA LEU A 37 -7.87 -5.26 -18.33
C LEU A 37 -8.47 -3.86 -18.38
N GLU A 38 -7.82 -2.95 -19.10
CA GLU A 38 -8.30 -1.56 -19.20
C GLU A 38 -9.59 -1.42 -20.00
N GLN A 39 -9.90 -2.41 -20.82
CA GLN A 39 -11.15 -2.44 -21.56
C GLN A 39 -12.28 -3.15 -20.81
N GLY A 40 -11.98 -3.62 -19.60
CA GLY A 40 -12.98 -4.33 -18.81
C GLY A 40 -13.33 -5.71 -19.37
N ARG A 41 -12.47 -6.25 -20.23
CA ARG A 41 -12.71 -7.56 -20.85
C ARG A 41 -12.18 -8.71 -20.01
N SER A 42 -11.35 -8.41 -19.03
CA SER A 42 -10.74 -9.42 -18.19
C SER A 42 -10.68 -8.93 -16.77
N SER A 43 -10.56 -9.86 -15.82
CA SER A 43 -10.34 -9.52 -14.42
C SER A 43 -8.96 -10.02 -14.04
N PRO A 44 -8.22 -9.28 -13.21
CA PRO A 44 -6.92 -9.77 -12.78
C PRO A 44 -7.10 -10.85 -11.72
N THR A 45 -6.14 -11.76 -11.68
CA THR A 45 -6.03 -12.67 -10.54
C THR A 45 -5.41 -11.88 -9.40
N VAL A 46 -5.45 -12.43 -8.19
CA VAL A 46 -4.84 -11.78 -7.02
C VAL A 46 -3.34 -11.54 -7.25
N ASP A 47 -2.66 -12.54 -7.84
CA ASP A 47 -1.24 -12.40 -8.15
C ASP A 47 -0.98 -11.26 -9.13
N LYS A 48 -1.79 -11.19 -10.18
CA LYS A 48 -1.64 -10.12 -11.17
C LYS A 48 -1.98 -8.76 -10.59
N LEU A 49 -2.97 -8.70 -9.72
CA LEU A 49 -3.31 -7.46 -9.03
C LEU A 49 -2.10 -6.95 -8.23
N THR A 50 -1.42 -7.86 -7.54
CA THR A 50 -0.23 -7.50 -6.76
C THR A 50 0.87 -6.94 -7.66
N VAL A 51 1.21 -7.65 -8.71
CA VAL A 51 2.28 -7.24 -9.62
C VAL A 51 1.95 -5.90 -10.30
N ILE A 52 0.70 -5.74 -10.73
CA ILE A 52 0.26 -4.51 -11.39
C ILE A 52 0.30 -3.32 -10.44
N SER A 53 -0.14 -3.50 -9.19
CA SER A 53 -0.13 -2.42 -8.23
C SER A 53 1.30 -1.99 -7.89
N GLU A 54 2.22 -2.93 -7.79
CA GLU A 54 3.63 -2.61 -7.57
C GLU A 54 4.19 -1.77 -8.72
N ALA A 55 3.85 -2.15 -9.95
CA ALA A 55 4.29 -1.39 -11.13
C ALA A 55 3.73 0.03 -11.12
N LEU A 56 2.57 0.23 -10.51
CA LEU A 56 1.95 1.55 -10.36
C LEU A 56 2.47 2.30 -9.14
N GLY A 57 3.30 1.66 -8.32
CA GLY A 57 3.78 2.29 -7.09
C GLY A 57 2.70 2.35 -6.01
N LEU A 58 1.75 1.44 -6.03
CA LEU A 58 0.66 1.37 -5.07
C LEU A 58 0.65 0.00 -4.39
N SER A 59 0.04 -0.08 -3.21
CA SER A 59 -0.19 -1.39 -2.61
C SER A 59 -1.40 -2.04 -3.28
N PRO A 60 -1.45 -3.39 -3.30
CA PRO A 60 -2.62 -4.09 -3.84
C PRO A 60 -3.90 -3.70 -3.12
N LEU A 61 -3.81 -3.46 -1.81
CA LEU A 61 -4.96 -3.04 -1.01
C LEU A 61 -5.47 -1.68 -1.48
N THR A 62 -4.56 -0.74 -1.76
CA THR A 62 -4.96 0.58 -2.25
C THR A 62 -5.67 0.48 -3.59
N LEU A 63 -5.09 -0.26 -4.52
CA LEU A 63 -5.68 -0.42 -5.86
C LEU A 63 -7.07 -1.06 -5.77
N PHE A 64 -7.23 -2.08 -4.92
CA PHE A 64 -8.51 -2.74 -4.75
C PHE A 64 -9.53 -1.84 -4.05
N THR A 65 -9.09 -1.08 -3.04
CA THR A 65 -9.97 -0.15 -2.34
C THR A 65 -10.53 0.92 -3.28
N LEU A 66 -9.67 1.48 -4.14
CA LEU A 66 -10.12 2.44 -5.15
C LEU A 66 -11.14 1.82 -6.09
N THR A 67 -10.91 0.57 -6.48
CA THR A 67 -11.84 -0.15 -7.35
C THR A 67 -13.19 -0.34 -6.69
N LEU A 68 -13.22 -0.76 -5.43
CA LEU A 68 -14.46 -0.95 -4.68
C LEU A 68 -15.19 0.36 -4.46
N SER A 69 -14.45 1.42 -4.13
CA SER A 69 -15.04 2.74 -3.93
C SER A 69 -15.76 3.22 -5.19
N LEU A 70 -15.10 3.06 -6.33
CA LEU A 70 -15.68 3.46 -7.60
C LEU A 70 -16.86 2.57 -8.00
N GLU A 71 -16.71 1.27 -7.82
CA GLU A 71 -17.75 0.31 -8.23
C GLU A 71 -19.01 0.47 -7.39
N ARG A 72 -18.88 0.70 -6.10
CA ARG A 72 -20.03 0.81 -5.20
C ARG A 72 -20.52 2.24 -5.00
N GLY A 73 -19.72 3.20 -5.38
CA GLY A 73 -20.04 4.60 -5.12
C GLY A 73 -19.94 4.93 -3.64
N GLU A 74 -19.11 4.21 -2.89
CA GLU A 74 -18.95 4.42 -1.46
C GLU A 74 -17.66 5.17 -1.19
N PRO A 75 -17.68 6.09 -0.22
CA PRO A 75 -16.45 6.80 0.18
C PRO A 75 -15.42 5.81 0.70
N ILE A 76 -14.16 6.11 0.47
CA ILE A 76 -13.07 5.26 0.94
C ILE A 76 -13.11 5.08 2.45
N ASP A 77 -13.44 6.14 3.19
CA ASP A 77 -13.54 6.06 4.65
C ASP A 77 -14.55 5.01 5.10
N THR A 78 -15.67 4.89 4.40
CA THR A 78 -16.68 3.90 4.71
C THR A 78 -16.13 2.48 4.52
N LEU A 79 -15.37 2.28 3.45
CA LEU A 79 -14.74 0.98 3.19
C LEU A 79 -13.71 0.66 4.26
N LEU A 80 -12.92 1.64 4.70
CA LEU A 80 -11.92 1.44 5.73
C LEU A 80 -12.55 1.14 7.08
N GLN A 81 -13.66 1.82 7.41
CA GLN A 81 -14.37 1.57 8.65
C GLN A 81 -14.96 0.15 8.65
N ARG A 82 -15.50 -0.27 7.51
CA ARG A 82 -16.03 -1.63 7.39
C ARG A 82 -14.93 -2.65 7.53
N LEU A 83 -13.78 -2.42 6.90
CA LEU A 83 -12.63 -3.30 7.03
C LEU A 83 -12.19 -3.43 8.48
N LYS A 84 -12.11 -2.30 9.19
CA LYS A 84 -11.72 -2.30 10.60
C LYS A 84 -12.73 -3.06 11.46
N ALA A 85 -14.02 -2.88 11.17
CA ALA A 85 -15.07 -3.58 11.93
C ALA A 85 -15.01 -5.09 11.69
N ASP A 86 -14.80 -5.49 10.44
CA ASP A 86 -14.70 -6.90 10.10
C ASP A 86 -13.50 -7.55 10.80
N ILE A 87 -12.35 -6.84 10.79
CA ILE A 87 -11.15 -7.35 11.43
C ILE A 87 -11.32 -7.44 12.94
N ALA A 88 -12.01 -6.46 13.55
CA ALA A 88 -12.26 -6.49 14.99
C ALA A 88 -13.15 -7.67 15.36
N ASP A 89 -14.13 -7.98 14.52
CA ASP A 89 -15.02 -9.11 14.74
C ASP A 89 -14.26 -10.44 14.63
N LEU A 90 -13.39 -10.54 13.63
CA LEU A 90 -12.57 -11.73 13.45
C LEU A 90 -11.57 -11.92 14.57
N ASP A 91 -11.07 -10.80 15.12
CA ASP A 91 -10.15 -10.86 16.25
C ASP A 91 -10.87 -11.34 17.50
N ALA A 92 -12.12 -10.89 17.71
CA ALA A 92 -12.92 -11.30 18.84
C ALA A 92 -13.28 -12.79 18.79
N ASN A 93 -13.33 -13.35 17.61
CA ASN A 93 -13.65 -14.75 17.39
C ASN A 93 -12.42 -15.65 17.26
N ASP A 94 -11.24 -15.13 17.59
CA ASP A 94 -9.96 -15.84 17.50
C ASP A 94 -9.61 -16.33 16.09
N ALA A 95 -10.32 -15.87 15.08
CA ALA A 95 -10.02 -16.27 13.71
C ALA A 95 -8.64 -15.79 13.25
N LEU A 96 -8.23 -14.62 13.72
CA LEU A 96 -6.92 -14.08 13.35
C LEU A 96 -5.79 -14.89 13.99
N LYS A 97 -6.01 -15.41 15.18
CA LYS A 97 -5.01 -16.25 15.85
C LYS A 97 -4.78 -17.53 15.06
N ALA A 98 -5.85 -18.09 14.53
CA ALA A 98 -5.75 -19.30 13.72
C ALA A 98 -4.92 -19.07 12.48
N LEU A 99 -4.89 -17.84 11.97
CA LEU A 99 -4.10 -17.48 10.80
C LEU A 99 -2.70 -16.97 11.16
N GLY A 100 -2.43 -16.78 12.45
CA GLY A 100 -1.16 -16.24 12.90
C GLY A 100 -1.01 -14.74 12.57
N ILE A 101 -2.13 -14.05 12.43
CA ILE A 101 -2.15 -12.63 12.07
C ILE A 101 -2.52 -11.80 13.29
N SER A 102 -1.86 -10.65 13.44
CA SER A 102 -2.18 -9.71 14.50
C SER A 102 -2.92 -8.52 13.95
N SER A 103 -4.00 -8.14 14.62
CA SER A 103 -4.79 -6.96 14.25
C SER A 103 -4.11 -5.66 14.68
N ARG A 104 -3.13 -5.75 15.57
CA ARG A 104 -2.43 -4.58 16.08
C ARG A 104 -0.97 -4.63 15.70
N PRO A 105 -0.38 -3.47 15.50
CA PRO A 105 1.04 -3.46 15.20
C PRO A 105 1.75 -4.03 16.42
N ALA A 106 2.71 -4.87 16.18
CA ALA A 106 3.56 -5.34 17.24
C ALA A 106 4.10 -4.07 17.84
N VAL A 107 3.87 -3.92 19.13
CA VAL A 107 4.34 -2.74 19.81
C VAL A 107 5.85 -2.81 19.86
N CYS A 108 6.43 -2.48 18.79
CA CYS A 108 7.85 -2.27 18.78
C CYS A 108 8.09 -0.91 19.37
N ALA A 109 7.27 -0.57 20.27
CA ALA A 109 7.37 0.70 20.90
C ALA A 109 8.74 0.91 21.44
N THR A 110 9.31 -0.14 21.90
CA THR A 110 10.63 -0.02 22.47
C THR A 110 11.64 0.51 21.50
N ARG A 111 11.38 0.32 20.22
CA ARG A 111 12.36 0.76 19.30
C ARG A 111 12.28 2.22 19.08
N ALA A 112 11.07 2.70 19.11
CA ALA A 112 10.85 4.10 18.91
C ALA A 112 11.43 4.87 20.03
N ALA A 113 11.57 4.23 21.14
CA ALA A 113 11.99 4.95 22.31
C ALA A 113 13.49 5.09 22.38
N GLN A 114 14.21 4.52 21.46
CA GLN A 114 15.61 4.72 21.55
C GLN A 114 15.87 6.15 21.19
N PRO A 115 16.24 6.92 22.12
CA PRO A 115 16.54 8.26 21.83
C PRO A 115 17.77 8.17 20.99
N ARG A 116 17.75 8.75 19.91
CA ARG A 116 18.90 8.88 19.20
C ARG A 116 19.81 9.56 20.09
N ARG A 117 20.75 8.88 20.57
CA ARG A 117 21.76 9.49 21.25
C ARG A 117 22.20 10.55 20.38
N ARG A 118 21.83 11.65 20.71
CA ARG A 118 22.35 12.71 20.18
C ARG A 118 23.67 12.67 20.57
N THR A 119 24.28 12.13 19.98
CA THR A 119 25.59 12.09 20.28
C THR A 119 26.13 13.37 20.38
N GLN A 120 26.02 13.89 20.60
CA GLN A 120 26.51 14.72 20.68
C GLN A 120 27.46 14.95 20.94
N ALA A 121 27.70 15.03 20.82
CA ALA A 121 28.41 15.20 21.02
C ALA A 121 29.36 15.75 20.91
N TYR A 122 29.72 16.11 20.73
CA TYR A 122 30.62 16.54 20.47
C TYR A 122 31.09 17.32 21.19
N PRO A 123 31.57 17.40 21.57
CA PRO A 123 32.09 18.08 22.11
C PRO A 123 33.02 18.60 21.80
N SER A 124 33.21 18.89 21.63
CA SER A 124 33.96 19.29 21.35
C SER A 124 35.10 19.58 21.68
N PRO A 125 35.54 19.61 21.55
CA PRO A 125 36.64 19.70 21.78
C PRO A 125 37.26 20.73 21.68
N GLN A 126 37.01 21.04 21.45
CA GLN A 126 37.49 21.84 21.23
C GLN A 126 38.04 22.44 22.05
N THR A 127 37.99 22.33 22.42
CA THR A 127 38.35 22.84 23.09
C THR A 127 39.49 22.96 23.25
N GLU A 128 39.81 22.68 23.09
CA GLU A 128 40.72 22.78 23.15
C GLU A 128 41.55 23.42 22.77
N LEU A 129 41.62 23.54 22.43
CA LEU A 129 42.24 24.03 21.87
C LEU A 129 42.84 24.94 22.34
N HIS A 130 42.67 25.13 22.67
CA HIS A 130 43.04 25.92 22.81
C HIS A 130 44.01 26.24 23.20
N PHE A 131 44.05 26.01 23.27
CA PHE A 131 44.79 26.35 23.42
C PHE A 131 45.69 26.91 23.62
N ALA A 132 45.95 26.84 23.60
CA ALA A 132 46.66 27.24 23.66
C ALA A 132 47.40 27.88 23.75
N GLU A 133 47.61 28.04 23.86
CA GLU A 133 48.21 28.67 23.79
C GLU A 133 48.69 29.00 23.91
#